data_40d029dc0faac98e92751d5579c75796
#
_entry.id   40d029dc0faac98e92751d5579c75796
#
_cell.length_a   1.000
_cell.length_b   1.000
_cell.length_c   1.000
_cell.angle_alpha   90.00
_cell.angle_beta   90.00
_cell.angle_gamma   90.00
#
_symmetry.space_group_name_H-M   'P 1'
#
loop_
_entity.id
_entity.type
_entity.pdbx_description
1 polymer ?
#
loop_
_entity_poly.entity_id
_entity_poly.type
_entity_poly.pdbx_seq_one_letter_code
_entity_poly.pdbx_strand_id
1 'polypeptide(L)'
;MKPFHTLVAIPLAILILVPKLALAGDGHDHGEAAPTATGPALPRFAAVSDLFELVGVLNGKQITLYLDRAADNSPVTDAQIELEIGGKKFKAAKQGTDEFEVVLAEAPKPGVLPITATVSAGSDADLLAGELDIHEAAHADEAAHAHSWKEYAGWAAGGVAVLAILLTVGRRLL
;
A
#
# COMPACT_ATOMS: atom_id res chain seq x y z
N MET A 1 30.06 -40.31 68.75
CA MET A 1 30.52 -39.45 67.69
C MET A 1 29.53 -39.52 66.54
N LYS A 2 28.71 -38.47 66.34
CA LYS A 2 27.70 -38.39 65.26
C LYS A 2 28.25 -37.48 64.17
N PRO A 3 28.24 -37.85 62.87
CA PRO A 3 28.61 -36.93 61.82
C PRO A 3 27.40 -36.03 61.47
N PHE A 4 27.65 -34.73 61.47
CA PHE A 4 26.75 -33.73 60.99
C PHE A 4 26.71 -33.76 59.43
N HIS A 5 25.55 -34.03 58.86
CA HIS A 5 25.33 -33.81 57.43
C HIS A 5 24.89 -32.38 57.21
N THR A 6 25.79 -31.59 56.70
CA THR A 6 25.51 -30.22 56.26
C THR A 6 24.71 -30.27 54.95
N LEU A 7 23.41 -29.98 55.02
CA LEU A 7 22.52 -29.78 53.85
C LEU A 7 22.87 -28.42 53.23
N VAL A 8 23.57 -28.44 52.12
CA VAL A 8 23.79 -27.23 51.30
C VAL A 8 22.53 -27.02 50.47
N ALA A 9 21.71 -26.06 50.89
CA ALA A 9 20.60 -25.57 50.12
C ALA A 9 21.12 -24.64 49.03
N ILE A 10 21.05 -25.07 47.76
CA ILE A 10 21.32 -24.24 46.61
C ILE A 10 20.01 -23.46 46.30
N PRO A 11 19.96 -22.13 46.39
CA PRO A 11 18.83 -21.37 45.95
C PRO A 11 18.79 -21.38 44.42
N LEU A 12 17.81 -22.08 43.87
CA LEU A 12 17.46 -22.01 42.45
C LEU A 12 16.88 -20.61 42.17
N ALA A 13 17.71 -19.70 41.72
CA ALA A 13 17.26 -18.40 41.23
C ALA A 13 16.51 -18.60 39.92
N ILE A 14 15.18 -18.64 40.00
CA ILE A 14 14.29 -18.58 38.82
C ILE A 14 14.36 -17.15 38.31
N LEU A 15 15.20 -16.91 37.30
CA LEU A 15 15.23 -15.70 36.53
C LEU A 15 13.91 -15.62 35.69
N ILE A 16 12.91 -14.96 36.24
CA ILE A 16 11.68 -14.68 35.52
C ILE A 16 11.99 -13.60 34.49
N LEU A 17 12.23 -14.04 33.24
CA LEU A 17 12.33 -13.15 32.10
C LEU A 17 10.93 -12.61 31.80
N VAL A 18 10.58 -11.49 32.41
CA VAL A 18 9.36 -10.75 32.10
C VAL A 18 9.59 -10.04 30.77
N PRO A 19 8.88 -10.38 29.69
CA PRO A 19 8.92 -9.58 28.49
C PRO A 19 8.38 -8.20 28.82
N LYS A 20 9.21 -7.17 28.72
CA LYS A 20 8.75 -5.78 28.77
C LYS A 20 7.89 -5.58 27.54
N LEU A 21 6.58 -5.56 27.71
CA LEU A 21 5.67 -5.00 26.74
C LEU A 21 6.05 -3.52 26.61
N ALA A 22 6.74 -3.21 25.50
CA ALA A 22 6.91 -1.82 25.10
C ALA A 22 5.53 -1.32 24.69
N LEU A 23 4.85 -0.62 25.60
CA LEU A 23 3.73 0.25 25.24
C LEU A 23 4.36 1.39 24.44
N ALA A 24 4.28 1.28 23.11
CA ALA A 24 4.50 2.42 22.23
C ALA A 24 3.42 3.45 22.60
N GLY A 25 3.88 4.63 23.05
CA GLY A 25 3.02 5.67 23.58
C GLY A 25 1.96 6.10 22.57
N ASP A 26 0.73 6.14 23.04
CA ASP A 26 -0.35 6.92 22.44
C ASP A 26 0.08 8.39 22.41
N GLY A 27 0.19 8.93 21.21
CA GLY A 27 0.50 10.34 21.09
C GLY A 27 0.74 10.83 19.67
N HIS A 28 -0.01 10.33 18.69
CA HIS A 28 -0.25 11.06 17.46
C HIS A 28 -1.73 10.93 17.13
N ASP A 29 -2.46 11.95 17.53
CA ASP A 29 -3.77 12.28 17.00
C ASP A 29 -3.58 12.65 15.53
N HIS A 30 -3.48 11.62 14.69
CA HIS A 30 -3.62 11.77 13.25
C HIS A 30 -5.11 11.93 13.02
N GLY A 31 -5.48 13.17 12.74
CA GLY A 31 -6.81 13.50 12.26
C GLY A 31 -7.28 12.42 11.30
N GLU A 32 -8.55 12.12 11.40
CA GLU A 32 -9.36 11.12 10.71
C GLU A 32 -8.68 10.58 9.44
N ALA A 33 -8.14 9.35 9.53
CA ALA A 33 -7.47 8.72 8.39
C ALA A 33 -8.45 8.76 7.23
N ALA A 34 -8.05 9.44 6.16
CA ALA A 34 -8.81 9.40 4.90
C ALA A 34 -9.16 7.94 4.60
N PRO A 35 -10.38 7.62 4.17
CA PRO A 35 -10.79 6.24 3.92
C PRO A 35 -9.76 5.59 3.01
N THR A 36 -9.11 4.56 3.52
CA THR A 36 -8.14 3.77 2.75
C THR A 36 -8.92 3.16 1.60
N ALA A 37 -8.64 3.57 0.37
CA ALA A 37 -9.24 2.98 -0.80
C ALA A 37 -8.94 1.48 -0.78
N THR A 38 -9.96 0.67 -0.50
CA THR A 38 -9.86 -0.80 -0.46
C THR A 38 -9.92 -1.34 -1.87
N GLY A 39 -8.82 -1.24 -2.61
CA GLY A 39 -8.70 -1.75 -3.97
C GLY A 39 -7.30 -1.50 -4.53
N PRO A 40 -6.90 -2.19 -5.60
CA PRO A 40 -5.66 -1.88 -6.28
C PRO A 40 -5.70 -0.44 -6.79
N ALA A 41 -4.57 0.27 -6.67
CA ALA A 41 -4.47 1.63 -7.20
C ALA A 41 -4.75 1.64 -8.71
N LEU A 42 -5.58 2.57 -9.16
CA LEU A 42 -5.85 2.74 -10.59
C LEU A 42 -4.55 3.10 -11.34
N PRO A 43 -4.35 2.56 -12.56
CA PRO A 43 -3.23 2.94 -13.40
C PRO A 43 -3.22 4.44 -13.65
N ARG A 44 -2.04 5.04 -13.61
CA ARG A 44 -1.86 6.48 -13.78
C ARG A 44 -0.57 6.78 -14.52
N PHE A 45 -0.52 7.93 -15.15
CA PHE A 45 0.69 8.48 -15.74
C PHE A 45 0.89 9.92 -15.29
N ALA A 46 2.14 10.37 -15.35
CA ALA A 46 2.50 11.78 -15.26
C ALA A 46 3.30 12.15 -16.50
N ALA A 47 3.04 13.33 -17.04
CA ALA A 47 3.77 13.91 -18.15
C ALA A 47 4.10 15.35 -17.78
N VAL A 48 5.38 15.72 -17.84
CA VAL A 48 5.88 17.01 -17.33
C VAL A 48 6.64 17.74 -18.44
N SER A 49 6.45 19.04 -18.50
CA SER A 49 7.23 19.97 -19.33
C SER A 49 7.72 21.16 -18.48
N ASP A 50 8.34 22.15 -19.11
CA ASP A 50 8.75 23.37 -18.41
C ASP A 50 7.54 24.23 -17.97
N LEU A 51 6.39 24.08 -18.64
CA LEU A 51 5.21 24.89 -18.38
C LEU A 51 4.12 24.18 -17.58
N PHE A 52 3.98 22.87 -17.80
CA PHE A 52 2.84 22.11 -17.29
C PHE A 52 3.23 20.75 -16.72
N GLU A 53 2.45 20.30 -15.75
CA GLU A 53 2.37 18.93 -15.29
C GLU A 53 0.98 18.38 -15.57
N LEU A 54 0.90 17.22 -16.23
CA LEU A 54 -0.35 16.53 -16.54
C LEU A 54 -0.36 15.16 -15.88
N VAL A 55 -1.32 14.92 -15.01
CA VAL A 55 -1.57 13.61 -14.40
C VAL A 55 -2.83 13.03 -14.99
N GLY A 56 -2.76 11.78 -15.47
CA GLY A 56 -3.91 11.03 -15.95
C GLY A 56 -4.16 9.76 -15.14
N VAL A 57 -5.41 9.52 -14.75
CA VAL A 57 -5.87 8.36 -14.00
C VAL A 57 -6.84 7.55 -14.85
N LEU A 58 -6.50 6.31 -15.14
CA LEU A 58 -7.31 5.40 -15.95
C LEU A 58 -8.29 4.61 -15.07
N ASN A 59 -9.58 4.68 -15.39
CA ASN A 59 -10.62 3.85 -14.81
C ASN A 59 -11.43 3.18 -15.94
N GLY A 60 -11.13 1.93 -16.22
CA GLY A 60 -11.74 1.20 -17.34
C GLY A 60 -11.43 1.84 -18.69
N LYS A 61 -12.38 2.58 -19.27
CA LYS A 61 -12.23 3.32 -20.54
C LYS A 61 -12.07 4.82 -20.36
N GLN A 62 -12.24 5.31 -19.16
CA GLN A 62 -12.22 6.73 -18.83
C GLN A 62 -10.86 7.12 -18.27
N ILE A 63 -10.30 8.21 -18.78
CA ILE A 63 -9.09 8.82 -18.26
C ILE A 63 -9.48 10.18 -17.73
N THR A 64 -9.35 10.37 -16.41
CA THR A 64 -9.45 11.68 -15.77
C THR A 64 -8.09 12.34 -15.79
N LEU A 65 -8.04 13.59 -16.23
CA LEU A 65 -6.81 14.37 -16.38
C LEU A 65 -6.84 15.58 -15.46
N TYR A 66 -5.73 15.82 -14.78
CA TYR A 66 -5.45 16.98 -13.95
C TYR A 66 -4.28 17.73 -14.56
N LEU A 67 -4.43 19.02 -14.80
CA LEU A 67 -3.41 19.86 -15.40
C LEU A 67 -3.01 20.96 -14.44
N ASP A 68 -1.74 21.02 -14.11
CA ASP A 68 -1.16 22.03 -13.22
C ASP A 68 -0.03 22.81 -13.90
N ARG A 69 0.27 24.01 -13.40
CA ARG A 69 1.47 24.74 -13.76
C ARG A 69 2.70 24.10 -13.11
N ALA A 70 3.73 23.82 -13.88
CA ALA A 70 4.95 23.19 -13.36
C ALA A 70 5.69 24.09 -12.34
N ALA A 71 5.51 25.41 -12.42
CA ALA A 71 6.21 26.35 -11.56
C ALA A 71 5.73 26.38 -10.11
N ASP A 72 4.43 26.19 -9.86
CA ASP A 72 3.79 26.40 -8.55
C ASP A 72 2.67 25.44 -8.23
N ASN A 73 2.45 24.42 -9.07
CA ASN A 73 1.37 23.43 -8.97
C ASN A 73 -0.03 24.07 -8.91
N SER A 74 -0.20 25.26 -9.47
CA SER A 74 -1.53 25.86 -9.57
C SER A 74 -2.35 25.18 -10.67
N PRO A 75 -3.63 24.83 -10.42
CA PRO A 75 -4.46 24.14 -11.40
C PRO A 75 -4.75 25.02 -12.61
N VAL A 76 -4.64 24.44 -13.81
CA VAL A 76 -4.99 25.07 -15.07
C VAL A 76 -6.38 24.62 -15.49
N THR A 77 -7.37 25.44 -15.23
CA THR A 77 -8.78 25.08 -15.41
C THR A 77 -9.35 25.41 -16.80
N ASP A 78 -8.63 26.20 -17.58
CA ASP A 78 -9.05 26.60 -18.94
C ASP A 78 -7.95 26.27 -19.94
N ALA A 79 -7.96 25.04 -20.44
CA ALA A 79 -7.03 24.52 -21.41
C ALA A 79 -7.73 23.65 -22.46
N GLN A 80 -7.07 23.53 -23.62
CA GLN A 80 -7.37 22.50 -24.60
C GLN A 80 -6.28 21.43 -24.50
N ILE A 81 -6.68 20.16 -24.30
CA ILE A 81 -5.79 19.02 -24.20
C ILE A 81 -6.15 18.02 -25.30
N GLU A 82 -5.18 17.69 -26.13
CA GLU A 82 -5.25 16.56 -27.08
C GLU A 82 -4.29 15.49 -26.61
N LEU A 83 -4.82 14.32 -26.27
CA LEU A 83 -4.07 13.18 -25.78
C LEU A 83 -3.87 12.17 -26.91
N GLU A 84 -2.63 11.77 -27.18
CA GLU A 84 -2.32 10.68 -28.10
C GLU A 84 -1.91 9.42 -27.32
N ILE A 85 -2.62 8.30 -27.56
CA ILE A 85 -2.41 7.02 -26.92
C ILE A 85 -2.39 5.95 -28.00
N GLY A 86 -1.26 5.23 -28.12
CA GLY A 86 -1.12 4.18 -29.13
C GLY A 86 -1.36 4.66 -30.56
N GLY A 87 -0.98 5.89 -30.88
CA GLY A 87 -1.14 6.51 -32.20
C GLY A 87 -2.55 7.02 -32.51
N LYS A 88 -3.47 6.99 -31.55
CA LYS A 88 -4.82 7.56 -31.66
C LYS A 88 -4.95 8.83 -30.85
N LYS A 89 -5.56 9.84 -31.44
CA LYS A 89 -5.78 11.15 -30.82
C LYS A 89 -7.15 11.28 -30.20
N PHE A 90 -7.21 11.83 -29.01
CA PHE A 90 -8.40 12.05 -28.22
C PHE A 90 -8.41 13.48 -27.71
N LYS A 91 -9.46 14.21 -27.98
CA LYS A 91 -9.65 15.54 -27.41
C LYS A 91 -10.28 15.39 -26.03
N ALA A 92 -9.68 15.97 -25.01
CA ALA A 92 -10.23 15.97 -23.68
C ALA A 92 -11.43 16.95 -23.58
N ALA A 93 -12.46 16.51 -22.87
CA ALA A 93 -13.59 17.36 -22.53
C ALA A 93 -13.40 17.88 -21.09
N LYS A 94 -13.69 19.15 -20.86
CA LYS A 94 -13.67 19.71 -19.51
C LYS A 94 -14.77 19.09 -18.65
N GLN A 95 -14.41 18.66 -17.44
CA GLN A 95 -15.32 18.13 -16.42
C GLN A 95 -15.17 18.95 -15.14
N GLY A 96 -16.30 19.44 -14.62
CA GLY A 96 -16.28 20.22 -13.37
C GLY A 96 -15.42 21.48 -13.47
N THR A 97 -14.64 21.75 -12.41
CA THR A 97 -13.85 22.98 -12.27
C THR A 97 -12.41 22.80 -12.77
N ASP A 98 -11.76 21.70 -12.42
CA ASP A 98 -10.31 21.48 -12.52
C ASP A 98 -9.93 20.13 -13.14
N GLU A 99 -10.89 19.44 -13.71
CA GLU A 99 -10.73 18.13 -14.33
C GLU A 99 -11.02 18.17 -15.83
N PHE A 100 -10.32 17.32 -16.57
CA PHE A 100 -10.63 17.00 -17.96
C PHE A 100 -10.80 15.50 -18.12
N GLU A 101 -11.55 15.07 -19.13
CA GLU A 101 -11.87 13.68 -19.36
C GLU A 101 -11.62 13.27 -20.81
N VAL A 102 -11.04 12.10 -20.98
CA VAL A 102 -10.97 11.38 -22.24
C VAL A 102 -11.67 10.03 -22.09
N VAL A 103 -12.58 9.71 -23.03
CA VAL A 103 -13.24 8.41 -23.08
C VAL A 103 -12.70 7.62 -24.26
N LEU A 104 -12.06 6.48 -23.96
CA LEU A 104 -11.56 5.55 -24.96
C LEU A 104 -12.68 4.67 -25.50
N ALA A 105 -12.57 4.22 -26.76
CA ALA A 105 -13.54 3.29 -27.34
C ALA A 105 -13.56 1.95 -26.60
N GLU A 106 -12.37 1.47 -26.17
CA GLU A 106 -12.17 0.22 -25.46
C GLU A 106 -11.20 0.44 -24.29
N ALA A 107 -11.33 -0.37 -23.24
CA ALA A 107 -10.33 -0.39 -22.18
C ALA A 107 -8.99 -0.85 -22.76
N PRO A 108 -7.89 -0.15 -22.47
CA PRO A 108 -6.59 -0.57 -22.96
C PRO A 108 -6.15 -1.88 -22.29
N LYS A 109 -5.35 -2.65 -23.03
CA LYS A 109 -4.81 -3.91 -22.53
C LYS A 109 -3.63 -3.66 -21.58
N PRO A 110 -3.32 -4.63 -20.69
CA PRO A 110 -2.10 -4.58 -19.90
C PRO A 110 -0.85 -4.36 -20.74
N GLY A 111 0.08 -3.59 -20.22
CA GLY A 111 1.32 -3.21 -20.86
C GLY A 111 1.65 -1.73 -20.71
N VAL A 112 2.78 -1.30 -21.24
CA VAL A 112 3.22 0.09 -21.23
C VAL A 112 2.76 0.79 -22.50
N LEU A 113 1.98 1.85 -22.36
CA LEU A 113 1.46 2.66 -23.45
C LEU A 113 2.12 4.04 -23.44
N PRO A 114 2.81 4.45 -24.52
CA PRO A 114 3.31 5.80 -24.64
C PRO A 114 2.14 6.78 -24.74
N ILE A 115 2.26 7.88 -23.99
CA ILE A 115 1.33 8.99 -23.95
C ILE A 115 2.02 10.24 -24.45
N THR A 116 1.36 10.96 -25.34
CA THR A 116 1.75 12.31 -25.71
C THR A 116 0.56 13.23 -25.52
N ALA A 117 0.75 14.37 -24.87
CA ALA A 117 -0.29 15.36 -24.68
C ALA A 117 0.13 16.70 -25.29
N THR A 118 -0.72 17.24 -26.17
CA THR A 118 -0.61 18.63 -26.61
C THR A 118 -1.53 19.47 -25.75
N VAL A 119 -0.97 20.43 -25.03
CA VAL A 119 -1.70 21.34 -24.13
C VAL A 119 -1.64 22.74 -24.67
N SER A 120 -2.76 23.46 -24.65
CA SER A 120 -2.86 24.89 -24.97
C SER A 120 -3.71 25.58 -23.90
N ALA A 121 -3.13 26.56 -23.20
CA ALA A 121 -3.76 27.32 -22.12
C ALA A 121 -3.44 28.81 -22.27
N GLY A 122 -4.40 29.59 -22.75
CA GLY A 122 -4.19 31.01 -23.06
C GLY A 122 -3.17 31.19 -24.19
N SER A 123 -2.05 31.87 -23.90
CA SER A 123 -0.93 32.06 -24.83
C SER A 123 0.11 30.95 -24.80
N ASP A 124 0.02 30.06 -23.83
CA ASP A 124 0.99 29.01 -23.58
C ASP A 124 0.57 27.72 -24.28
N ALA A 125 1.50 27.08 -24.95
CA ALA A 125 1.29 25.78 -25.56
C ALA A 125 2.54 24.92 -25.42
N ASP A 126 2.36 23.64 -25.10
CA ASP A 126 3.45 22.72 -24.92
C ASP A 126 3.06 21.29 -25.27
N LEU A 127 4.11 20.46 -25.47
CA LEU A 127 4.00 19.03 -25.75
C LEU A 127 4.61 18.25 -24.58
N LEU A 128 3.78 17.44 -23.92
CA LEU A 128 4.17 16.63 -22.79
C LEU A 128 4.25 15.16 -23.22
N ALA A 129 5.20 14.41 -22.66
CA ALA A 129 5.34 12.98 -22.90
C ALA A 129 5.39 12.21 -21.58
N GLY A 130 4.77 11.03 -21.57
CA GLY A 130 4.73 10.14 -20.42
C GLY A 130 4.40 8.72 -20.85
N GLU A 131 4.28 7.84 -19.88
CA GLU A 131 3.95 6.43 -20.11
C GLU A 131 2.86 6.00 -19.11
N LEU A 132 1.85 5.30 -19.62
CA LEU A 132 0.82 4.66 -18.81
C LEU A 132 1.14 3.17 -18.73
N ASP A 133 1.56 2.73 -17.54
CA ASP A 133 1.82 1.34 -17.25
C ASP A 133 0.57 0.69 -16.63
N ILE A 134 0.04 -0.30 -17.33
CA ILE A 134 -1.17 -1.03 -16.95
C ILE A 134 -0.78 -2.44 -16.59
N HIS A 135 -0.78 -2.75 -15.30
CA HIS A 135 -0.58 -4.10 -14.80
C HIS A 135 -1.90 -4.88 -14.83
N GLU A 136 -1.81 -6.18 -15.08
CA GLU A 136 -2.96 -7.05 -14.78
C GLU A 136 -3.31 -6.90 -13.30
N ALA A 137 -4.62 -6.80 -13.02
CA ALA A 137 -5.07 -6.82 -11.63
C ALA A 137 -4.48 -8.08 -10.96
N ALA A 138 -3.67 -7.90 -9.92
CA ALA A 138 -3.14 -9.01 -9.15
C ALA A 138 -4.32 -9.91 -8.79
N HIS A 139 -4.27 -11.17 -9.20
CA HIS A 139 -5.30 -12.14 -8.86
C HIS A 139 -5.41 -12.13 -7.34
N ALA A 140 -6.62 -11.92 -6.81
CA ALA A 140 -6.92 -11.83 -5.38
C ALA A 140 -6.51 -13.10 -4.58
N ASP A 141 -5.95 -14.10 -5.25
CA ASP A 141 -5.53 -15.37 -4.68
C ASP A 141 -4.18 -15.30 -3.92
N GLU A 142 -3.36 -14.28 -4.10
CA GLU A 142 -2.09 -14.16 -3.36
C GLU A 142 -2.19 -13.43 -2.02
N ALA A 143 -3.30 -12.78 -1.71
CA ALA A 143 -3.48 -12.06 -0.45
C ALA A 143 -3.97 -12.93 0.71
N ALA A 144 -4.21 -14.20 0.51
CA ALA A 144 -4.75 -15.10 1.53
C ALA A 144 -3.71 -16.11 2.05
N HIS A 145 -2.52 -15.69 2.45
CA HIS A 145 -1.78 -16.42 3.48
C HIS A 145 -2.41 -16.14 4.85
N ALA A 146 -3.71 -16.39 4.96
CA ALA A 146 -4.34 -16.55 6.25
C ALA A 146 -3.71 -17.81 6.86
N HIS A 147 -2.77 -17.62 7.79
CA HIS A 147 -2.22 -18.69 8.59
C HIS A 147 -3.39 -19.52 9.12
N SER A 148 -3.49 -20.77 8.66
CA SER A 148 -4.64 -21.57 8.99
C SER A 148 -4.63 -21.78 10.51
N TRP A 149 -5.78 -21.71 11.17
CA TRP A 149 -5.91 -21.97 12.61
C TRP A 149 -5.24 -23.28 13.03
N LYS A 150 -5.02 -24.21 12.09
CA LYS A 150 -4.29 -25.49 12.27
C LYS A 150 -2.83 -25.30 12.63
N GLU A 151 -2.17 -24.22 12.19
CA GLU A 151 -0.80 -23.89 12.58
C GLU A 151 -0.75 -23.49 14.05
N TYR A 152 -1.70 -22.69 14.50
CA TYR A 152 -1.81 -22.32 15.92
C TYR A 152 -2.19 -23.50 16.80
N ALA A 153 -3.01 -24.45 16.29
CA ALA A 153 -3.36 -25.66 17.00
C ALA A 153 -2.14 -26.56 17.27
N GLY A 154 -1.19 -26.61 16.34
CA GLY A 154 0.09 -27.34 16.53
C GLY A 154 0.93 -26.74 17.65
N TRP A 155 1.08 -25.43 17.70
CA TRP A 155 1.80 -24.73 18.76
C TRP A 155 1.13 -24.85 20.14
N ALA A 156 -0.22 -24.78 20.17
CA ALA A 156 -0.99 -24.96 21.40
C ALA A 156 -0.84 -26.38 21.95
N ALA A 157 -0.92 -27.41 21.10
CA ALA A 157 -0.73 -28.80 21.51
C ALA A 157 0.67 -29.06 22.04
N GLY A 158 1.70 -28.49 21.41
CA GLY A 158 3.10 -28.55 21.89
C GLY A 158 3.26 -27.91 23.26
N GLY A 159 2.68 -26.75 23.49
CA GLY A 159 2.70 -26.04 24.78
C GLY A 159 2.05 -26.83 25.90
N VAL A 160 0.89 -27.44 25.63
CA VAL A 160 0.18 -28.30 26.61
C VAL A 160 1.01 -29.56 26.97
N ALA A 161 1.67 -30.18 25.98
CA ALA A 161 2.50 -31.37 26.23
C ALA A 161 3.71 -31.03 27.13
N VAL A 162 4.38 -29.92 26.88
CA VAL A 162 5.49 -29.45 27.71
C VAL A 162 5.04 -29.16 29.14
N LEU A 163 3.88 -28.51 29.32
CA LEU A 163 3.32 -28.22 30.63
C LEU A 163 2.98 -29.49 31.39
N ALA A 164 2.40 -30.50 30.73
CA ALA A 164 2.08 -31.77 31.34
C ALA A 164 3.36 -32.52 31.80
N ILE A 165 4.43 -32.51 31.00
CA ILE A 165 5.71 -33.09 31.37
C ILE A 165 6.29 -32.39 32.61
N LEU A 166 6.27 -31.07 32.65
CA LEU A 166 6.80 -30.31 33.79
C LEU A 166 6.01 -30.60 35.08
N LEU A 167 4.69 -30.73 34.99
CA LEU A 167 3.85 -31.05 36.14
C LEU A 167 4.09 -32.50 36.64
N THR A 168 4.30 -33.47 35.74
CA THR A 168 4.58 -34.86 36.14
C THR A 168 5.98 -35.02 36.75
N VAL A 169 6.98 -34.32 36.23
CA VAL A 169 8.35 -34.33 36.79
C VAL A 169 8.36 -33.63 38.13
N GLY A 170 7.73 -32.46 38.24
CA GLY A 170 7.64 -31.71 39.50
C GLY A 170 6.98 -32.51 40.62
N ARG A 171 5.89 -33.26 40.31
CA ARG A 171 5.23 -34.16 41.28
C ARG A 171 6.07 -35.38 41.75
N ARG A 172 7.08 -35.77 40.97
CA ARG A 172 7.96 -36.88 41.35
C ARG A 172 9.18 -36.43 42.16
N LEU A 173 9.47 -35.16 42.19
CA LEU A 173 10.58 -34.56 42.91
C LEU A 173 10.18 -34.00 44.29
N LEU A 174 8.93 -33.87 44.57
CA LEU A 174 8.31 -33.52 45.87
C LEU A 174 7.81 -34.79 46.57
#